data_31073387276bc0f39f5938c8a1af75db
#
_entry.id   31073387276bc0f39f5938c8a1af75db
#
_cell.length_a   1.000
_cell.length_b   1.000
_cell.length_c   1.000
_cell.angle_alpha   90.00
_cell.angle_beta   90.00
_cell.angle_gamma   90.00
#
_symmetry.space_group_name_H-M   'P 1'
#
loop_
_entity.id
_entity.type
_entity.pdbx_description
1 polymer ?
#
loop_
_entity_poly.entity_id
_entity_poly.type
_entity_poly.pdbx_seq_one_letter_code
_entity_poly.pdbx_strand_id
1 'polypeptide(L)' 'MESIPAVWRKSTLSGSNGCIEVAFVGGQVAIRHSKDPSGPVLIFSPTEWEAFLAGVRCGEFDLR' A
#
# COMPACT_ATOMS: atom_id res chain seq x y z
N MET A 1 -4.57 -10.10 -23.22
CA MET A 1 -3.77 -9.00 -22.67
C MET A 1 -2.98 -9.50 -21.47
N GLU A 2 -1.70 -9.23 -21.48
CA GLU A 2 -0.87 -9.64 -20.36
C GLU A 2 -1.01 -8.66 -19.20
N SER A 3 -1.16 -9.19 -18.02
CA SER A 3 -1.14 -8.35 -16.83
C SER A 3 0.30 -8.25 -16.32
N ILE A 4 0.65 -7.06 -15.84
CA ILE A 4 1.95 -6.85 -15.22
C ILE A 4 1.89 -7.48 -13.82
N PRO A 5 2.82 -8.39 -13.50
CA PRO A 5 2.80 -8.99 -12.16
C PRO A 5 3.00 -7.92 -11.09
N ALA A 6 2.18 -7.97 -10.07
CA ALA A 6 2.31 -7.06 -8.95
C ALA A 6 3.40 -7.58 -8.02
N VAL A 7 4.32 -6.69 -7.63
CA VAL A 7 5.32 -6.99 -6.63
C VAL A 7 4.88 -6.32 -5.33
N TRP A 8 4.39 -7.12 -4.42
CA TRP A 8 3.87 -6.62 -3.15
C TRP A 8 5.00 -6.47 -2.13
N ARG A 9 5.03 -5.34 -1.47
CA ARG A 9 6.05 -5.02 -0.48
C ARG A 9 5.42 -4.63 0.83
N LYS A 10 6.04 -5.04 1.91
CA LYS A 10 5.68 -4.64 3.27
C LYS A 10 6.78 -3.74 3.82
N SER A 11 6.42 -2.90 4.78
CA SER A 11 7.44 -2.17 5.53
C SER A 11 8.36 -3.15 6.25
N THR A 12 9.65 -2.88 6.24
CA THR A 12 10.61 -3.69 7.00
C THR A 12 10.39 -3.56 8.50
N LEU A 13 9.60 -2.57 8.91
CA LEU A 13 9.28 -2.34 10.32
C LEU A 13 8.02 -3.07 10.77
N SER A 14 7.39 -3.86 9.88
CA SER A 14 6.09 -4.46 10.17
C SER A 14 6.13 -5.60 11.18
N GLY A 15 7.23 -6.31 11.29
CA GLY A 15 7.26 -7.50 12.13
C GLY A 15 6.48 -8.65 11.50
N SER A 16 6.02 -9.59 12.32
CA SER A 16 5.39 -10.82 11.85
C SER A 16 3.86 -10.79 11.85
N ASN A 17 3.27 -9.77 12.43
CA ASN A 17 1.81 -9.67 12.53
C ASN A 17 1.25 -8.63 11.58
N GLY A 18 0.04 -8.90 11.06
CA GLY A 18 -0.81 -7.99 10.32
C GLY A 18 -0.11 -6.85 9.60
N CYS A 19 0.24 -7.05 8.35
CA CYS A 19 0.97 -6.05 7.59
C CYS A 19 0.12 -5.49 6.47
N ILE A 20 0.43 -4.26 6.09
CA ILE A 20 -0.13 -3.64 4.89
C ILE A 20 0.89 -3.86 3.77
N GLU A 21 0.41 -4.34 2.63
CA GLU A 21 1.24 -4.53 1.45
C GLU A 21 0.90 -3.51 0.39
N VAL A 22 1.92 -3.02 -0.29
CA VAL A 22 1.80 -2.01 -1.34
C VAL A 22 2.45 -2.53 -2.60
N ALA A 23 1.82 -2.32 -3.74
CA ALA A 23 2.38 -2.65 -5.04
C ALA A 23 2.14 -1.49 -6.00
N PHE A 24 3.08 -1.31 -6.92
CA PHE A 24 2.94 -0.30 -7.98
C PHE A 24 2.65 -1.04 -9.27
N VAL A 25 1.46 -0.85 -9.81
CA VAL A 25 0.98 -1.60 -10.97
C VAL A 25 0.33 -0.63 -11.95
N GLY A 26 0.83 -0.62 -13.19
CA GLY A 26 0.20 0.17 -14.24
C GLY A 26 0.12 1.66 -13.93
N GLY A 27 1.10 2.22 -13.25
CA GLY A 27 1.09 3.63 -12.88
C GLY A 27 0.19 3.96 -11.72
N GLN A 28 -0.35 2.96 -11.06
CA GLN A 28 -1.22 3.14 -9.89
C GLN A 28 -0.62 2.47 -8.67
N VAL A 29 -1.18 2.79 -7.51
CA VAL A 29 -0.73 2.21 -6.25
C VAL A 29 -1.84 1.31 -5.71
N ALA A 30 -1.50 0.05 -5.45
CA ALA A 30 -2.44 -0.92 -4.90
C ALA A 30 -2.05 -1.22 -3.45
N ILE A 31 -3.05 -1.32 -2.60
CA ILE A 31 -2.85 -1.59 -1.17
C ILE A 31 -3.77 -2.74 -0.76
N ARG A 32 -3.24 -3.68 0.00
CA ARG A 32 -4.04 -4.79 0.52
C ARG A 32 -3.53 -5.21 1.90
N HIS A 33 -4.33 -6.00 2.57
CA HIS A 33 -3.93 -6.61 3.85
C HIS A 33 -3.13 -7.88 3.56
N SER A 34 -1.98 -8.03 4.19
CA SER A 34 -1.11 -9.17 3.90
C SER A 34 -1.72 -10.51 4.31
N LYS A 35 -2.58 -10.51 5.31
CA LYS A 35 -3.21 -11.74 5.79
C LYS A 35 -4.39 -12.17 4.95
N ASP A 36 -4.81 -11.34 4.01
CA ASP A 36 -5.92 -11.64 3.12
C ASP A 36 -5.56 -11.29 1.68
N PRO A 37 -4.60 -12.02 1.09
CA PRO A 37 -4.10 -11.68 -0.24
C PRO A 37 -5.17 -11.76 -1.33
N SER A 38 -6.21 -12.53 -1.11
CA SER A 38 -7.32 -12.63 -2.06
C SER A 38 -8.48 -11.71 -1.71
N GLY A 39 -8.34 -10.92 -0.66
CA GLY A 39 -9.36 -9.98 -0.23
C GLY A 39 -9.34 -8.68 -1.02
N PRO A 40 -10.03 -7.68 -0.52
CA PRO A 40 -10.13 -6.40 -1.23
C PRO A 40 -8.78 -5.74 -1.45
N VAL A 41 -8.65 -5.08 -2.60
CA VAL A 41 -7.48 -4.29 -2.95
C VAL A 41 -7.96 -2.87 -3.21
N LEU A 42 -7.31 -1.90 -2.59
CA LEU A 42 -7.60 -0.49 -2.81
C LEU A 42 -6.60 0.06 -3.83
N ILE A 43 -7.12 0.85 -4.77
CA ILE A 43 -6.30 1.40 -5.84
C ILE A 43 -6.32 2.92 -5.75
N PHE A 44 -5.14 3.52 -5.83
CA PHE A 44 -4.98 4.97 -5.74
C PHE A 44 -4.10 5.49 -6.86
N SER A 45 -4.32 6.74 -7.22
CA SER A 45 -3.44 7.43 -8.16
C SER A 45 -2.13 7.83 -7.48
N PRO A 46 -1.06 8.08 -8.25
CA PRO A 46 0.17 8.58 -7.66
C PRO A 46 -0.01 9.88 -6.87
N THR A 47 -0.87 10.77 -7.35
CA THR A 47 -1.13 12.02 -6.65
C THR A 47 -1.76 11.79 -5.27
N GLU A 48 -2.75 10.89 -5.22
CA GLU A 48 -3.38 10.52 -3.96
C GLU A 48 -2.37 9.88 -3.00
N TRP A 49 -1.54 9.01 -3.54
CA TRP A 49 -0.53 8.32 -2.75
C TRP A 49 0.49 9.29 -2.17
N GLU A 50 0.97 10.23 -3.00
CA GLU A 50 1.94 11.22 -2.52
C GLU A 50 1.35 12.12 -1.45
N ALA A 51 0.09 12.52 -1.59
CA ALA A 51 -0.59 13.31 -0.57
C ALA A 51 -0.71 12.56 0.73
N PHE A 52 -1.06 11.27 0.65
CA PHE A 52 -1.15 10.44 1.84
C PHE A 52 0.20 10.31 2.54
N LEU A 53 1.25 10.04 1.79
CA LEU A 53 2.58 9.92 2.38
C LEU A 53 3.05 11.23 3.03
N ALA A 54 2.73 12.36 2.41
CA ALA A 54 3.06 13.65 2.99
C ALA A 54 2.35 13.84 4.34
N GLY A 55 1.07 13.47 4.40
CA GLY A 55 0.34 13.54 5.66
C GLY A 55 0.92 12.63 6.73
N VAL A 56 1.34 11.43 6.34
CA VAL A 56 2.00 10.50 7.25
C VAL A 56 3.28 11.12 7.83
N ARG A 57 4.10 11.73 6.97
CA ARG A 57 5.34 12.34 7.41
C ARG A 57 5.11 13.53 8.33
N CYS A 58 3.98 14.20 8.17
CA CYS A 58 3.61 15.33 9.03
C CYS A 58 2.91 14.90 10.32
N GLY A 59 2.76 13.61 10.54
CA GLY A 59 2.14 13.09 11.75
C GLY A 59 0.62 13.21 11.79
N GLU A 60 -0.02 13.49 10.65
CA GLU A 60 -1.47 13.71 10.63
C GLU A 60 -2.26 12.45 10.96
N PHE A 61 -1.69 11.29 10.71
CA PHE A 61 -2.37 10.01 10.91
C PHE A 61 -1.76 9.18 12.02
N ASP A 62 -0.95 9.79 12.86
CA ASP A 62 -0.35 9.08 13.98
C ASP A 62 -1.43 8.69 14.98
N LEU A 63 -1.29 7.49 15.53
CA LEU A 63 -2.18 7.03 16.60
C LEU A 63 -1.80 7.73 17.89
N ARG A 64 -2.82 8.20 18.58
CA ARG A 64 -2.62 8.96 19.81
C ARG A 64 -3.40 8.34 20.96
#